data_ada4fb6da620624ac6820c9c1b31723a
#
_entry.id   ada4fb6da620624ac6820c9c1b31723a
#
_cell.length_a   1.000
_cell.length_b   1.000
_cell.length_c   1.000
_cell.angle_alpha   90.00
_cell.angle_beta   90.00
_cell.angle_gamma   90.00
#
_symmetry.space_group_name_H-M   'P 1'
#
loop_
_entity.id
_entity.type
_entity.pdbx_description
1 polymer ?
#
loop_
_entity_poly.entity_id
_entity_poly.type
_entity_poly.pdbx_seq_one_letter_code
_entity_poly.pdbx_strand_id
1 'polypeptide(L)'
;MQNFVDTARAEGMFAWDIEHNPDIGPHAENFELYGISFAAGDISFYERDIDKAFGYLDVLFPEEIDAIAWNGKYDIKCIHAAGFTKYPKRFVDPMVGRNLLDDNLSPHELGLKPSTLDVFGHKMASFQDSISAGPDSEQFATYAIEDAVWELRHWKKMKPELEEQGLIKLFEKILMPAALVFSDMERAGIGWDLDGARRLLRGFQVLRRKTEKEIYADIGELNIDSGDQIATRLFNELGYSTKGIEMTKSGKRYSVDTAAMNTLAARYPVCEKIRTYRTATKMINTYIEPLTRMHLADPHGRVHPTYWLVSATGRTRCEKPNFQNIPKWLTKKKEFKHLSLRGNVIAQNNRKLIIADFSQIELRLVAHIAEDEKFLHAYNSWHCKTCGESGSHNVILHNCPKCGVFEDEHNGFWHGEDIHQQTTDLVPALRGDRQKGKTANFALVYFATAFRLAYEYPEFSKEKWQQVIDQYFDKNTGYIGVHRWHLQMQDVLWRTAECQDIFGRRRRIPMHSVKNHTKHALNQLINFAPQSSACGMMLLSMSRLRQEFIDKGWWMTQVFPTNMVHDEVVLEVDPDIVGEAVDITRKHMENCVQLRVPVRADIDVSTRWVEEE
;
A
#
# COMPACT_ATOMS: atom_id res chain seq x y z
N MET A 1 30.28 -24.58 -14.81
CA MET A 1 29.17 -24.80 -13.84
C MET A 1 29.70 -25.19 -12.45
N GLN A 2 30.38 -26.32 -12.28
CA GLN A 2 30.74 -26.85 -10.95
C GLN A 2 31.53 -25.87 -10.07
N ASN A 3 32.56 -25.23 -10.58
CA ASN A 3 33.40 -24.29 -9.82
C ASN A 3 32.62 -23.10 -9.26
N PHE A 4 31.68 -22.53 -10.02
CA PHE A 4 30.83 -21.43 -9.56
C PHE A 4 29.84 -21.91 -8.47
N VAL A 5 29.20 -23.07 -8.70
CA VAL A 5 28.25 -23.65 -7.73
C VAL A 5 28.94 -23.95 -6.41
N ASP A 6 30.14 -24.54 -6.45
CA ASP A 6 30.89 -24.85 -5.24
C ASP A 6 31.34 -23.57 -4.51
N THR A 7 31.69 -22.51 -5.25
CA THR A 7 32.02 -21.20 -4.65
C THR A 7 30.77 -20.57 -4.02
N ALA A 8 29.63 -20.58 -4.69
CA ALA A 8 28.38 -20.05 -4.15
C ALA A 8 27.97 -20.78 -2.86
N ARG A 9 28.16 -22.10 -2.80
CA ARG A 9 27.92 -22.92 -1.59
C ARG A 9 28.87 -22.57 -0.46
N ALA A 10 30.16 -22.41 -0.77
CA ALA A 10 31.18 -22.06 0.22
C ALA A 10 30.98 -20.67 0.82
N GLU A 11 30.58 -19.70 0.00
CA GLU A 11 30.23 -18.34 0.41
C GLU A 11 28.83 -18.23 1.10
N GLY A 12 27.95 -19.23 0.90
CA GLY A 12 26.57 -19.20 1.36
C GLY A 12 25.71 -18.15 0.64
N MET A 13 26.17 -17.64 -0.52
CA MET A 13 25.48 -16.60 -1.30
C MET A 13 25.98 -16.52 -2.74
N PHE A 14 25.11 -16.03 -3.62
CA PHE A 14 25.44 -15.60 -4.98
C PHE A 14 24.52 -14.48 -5.42
N ALA A 15 24.98 -13.62 -6.33
CA ALA A 15 24.14 -12.64 -7.01
C ALA A 15 23.87 -13.07 -8.44
N TRP A 16 22.73 -12.62 -8.97
CA TRP A 16 22.29 -12.88 -10.34
C TRP A 16 21.41 -11.74 -10.82
N ASP A 17 21.55 -11.35 -12.08
CA ASP A 17 20.81 -10.27 -12.70
C ASP A 17 20.47 -10.65 -14.14
N ILE A 18 19.27 -10.29 -14.61
CA ILE A 18 18.79 -10.63 -15.97
C ILE A 18 18.96 -9.46 -16.93
N GLU A 19 19.18 -9.80 -18.18
CA GLU A 19 19.19 -8.84 -19.28
C GLU A 19 18.18 -9.23 -20.35
N HIS A 20 17.41 -8.25 -20.83
CA HIS A 20 16.39 -8.44 -21.84
C HIS A 20 16.19 -7.17 -22.69
N ASN A 21 15.37 -7.26 -23.75
CA ASN A 21 15.00 -6.09 -24.53
C ASN A 21 14.15 -5.12 -23.66
N PRO A 22 14.61 -3.89 -23.38
CA PRO A 22 13.90 -2.95 -22.51
C PRO A 22 12.54 -2.49 -23.07
N ASP A 23 12.33 -2.60 -24.39
CA ASP A 23 11.08 -2.22 -25.06
C ASP A 23 10.02 -3.34 -24.99
N ILE A 24 10.41 -4.55 -24.58
CA ILE A 24 9.54 -5.73 -24.49
C ILE A 24 9.46 -6.19 -23.04
N GLY A 25 8.31 -5.98 -22.43
CA GLY A 25 8.09 -6.40 -21.04
C GLY A 25 7.74 -7.89 -20.88
N PRO A 26 7.85 -8.45 -19.66
CA PRO A 26 7.65 -9.89 -19.39
C PRO A 26 6.21 -10.39 -19.57
N HIS A 27 5.28 -9.54 -19.97
CA HIS A 27 3.90 -9.91 -20.32
C HIS A 27 3.67 -10.02 -21.83
N ALA A 28 4.65 -9.65 -22.64
CA ALA A 28 4.54 -9.74 -24.09
C ALA A 28 4.80 -11.17 -24.60
N GLU A 29 4.06 -11.62 -25.61
CA GLU A 29 4.24 -12.95 -26.21
C GLU A 29 5.65 -13.19 -26.79
N ASN A 30 6.33 -12.13 -27.19
CA ASN A 30 7.67 -12.18 -27.75
C ASN A 30 8.76 -11.73 -26.75
N PHE A 31 8.50 -11.92 -25.45
CA PHE A 31 9.49 -11.64 -24.43
C PHE A 31 10.62 -12.68 -24.47
N GLU A 32 11.85 -12.19 -24.53
CA GLU A 32 13.06 -13.03 -24.53
C GLU A 32 14.15 -12.42 -23.65
N LEU A 33 14.86 -13.28 -22.92
CA LEU A 33 16.05 -12.90 -22.19
C LEU A 33 17.28 -12.91 -23.10
N TYR A 34 18.15 -11.93 -22.93
CA TYR A 34 19.47 -11.89 -23.59
C TYR A 34 20.49 -12.76 -22.87
N GLY A 35 20.38 -12.90 -21.57
CA GLY A 35 21.26 -13.68 -20.72
C GLY A 35 21.04 -13.37 -19.24
N ILE A 36 21.83 -14.05 -18.42
CA ILE A 36 21.86 -13.85 -16.97
C ILE A 36 23.32 -13.71 -16.52
N SER A 37 23.62 -12.68 -15.74
CA SER A 37 24.89 -12.50 -15.08
C SER A 37 24.90 -13.16 -13.68
N PHE A 38 26.06 -13.62 -13.27
CA PHE A 38 26.25 -14.31 -12.00
C PHE A 38 27.50 -13.81 -11.30
N ALA A 39 27.47 -13.73 -9.96
CA ALA A 39 28.65 -13.44 -9.13
C ALA A 39 28.60 -14.23 -7.81
N ALA A 40 29.75 -14.89 -7.46
CA ALA A 40 29.95 -15.53 -6.17
C ALA A 40 31.47 -15.56 -5.84
N GLY A 41 31.86 -15.14 -4.64
CA GLY A 41 33.28 -14.97 -4.30
C GLY A 41 33.98 -14.04 -5.28
N ASP A 42 35.03 -14.58 -5.93
CA ASP A 42 35.79 -13.88 -6.98
C ASP A 42 35.40 -14.32 -8.40
N ILE A 43 34.36 -15.17 -8.54
CA ILE A 43 33.88 -15.66 -9.84
C ILE A 43 32.70 -14.82 -10.26
N SER A 44 32.77 -14.25 -11.47
CA SER A 44 31.67 -13.58 -12.13
C SER A 44 31.69 -13.81 -13.63
N PHE A 45 30.51 -13.95 -14.23
CA PHE A 45 30.37 -14.17 -15.68
C PHE A 45 28.94 -13.82 -16.15
N TYR A 46 28.80 -13.66 -17.45
CA TYR A 46 27.52 -13.50 -18.12
C TYR A 46 27.24 -14.73 -19.02
N GLU A 47 26.13 -15.42 -18.78
CA GLU A 47 25.70 -16.59 -19.55
C GLU A 47 24.60 -16.19 -20.54
N ARG A 48 24.89 -16.29 -21.83
CA ARG A 48 23.96 -15.99 -22.93
C ARG A 48 23.05 -17.17 -23.27
N ASP A 49 23.51 -18.37 -22.99
CA ASP A 49 22.72 -19.60 -23.18
C ASP A 49 21.73 -19.72 -22.01
N ILE A 50 20.45 -19.42 -22.27
CA ILE A 50 19.42 -19.35 -21.25
C ILE A 50 19.19 -20.71 -20.57
N ASP A 51 19.29 -21.82 -21.32
CA ASP A 51 19.13 -23.16 -20.72
C ASP A 51 20.26 -23.46 -19.74
N LYS A 52 21.49 -23.05 -20.06
CA LYS A 52 22.62 -23.17 -19.12
C LYS A 52 22.46 -22.22 -17.92
N ALA A 53 22.02 -20.98 -18.17
CA ALA A 53 21.75 -20.02 -17.11
C ALA A 53 20.70 -20.56 -16.13
N PHE A 54 19.59 -21.09 -16.65
CA PHE A 54 18.57 -21.78 -15.85
C PHE A 54 19.12 -23.00 -15.11
N GLY A 55 20.08 -23.72 -15.72
CA GLY A 55 20.78 -24.83 -15.06
C GLY A 55 21.50 -24.42 -13.77
N TYR A 56 22.09 -23.21 -13.70
CA TYR A 56 22.66 -22.68 -12.46
C TYR A 56 21.58 -22.38 -11.42
N LEU A 57 20.51 -21.70 -11.84
CA LEU A 57 19.39 -21.36 -10.95
C LEU A 57 18.67 -22.63 -10.44
N ASP A 58 18.55 -23.63 -11.30
CA ASP A 58 17.89 -24.91 -10.95
C ASP A 58 18.58 -25.65 -9.82
N VAL A 59 19.92 -25.55 -9.77
CA VAL A 59 20.76 -26.14 -8.72
C VAL A 59 20.78 -25.28 -7.46
N LEU A 60 20.91 -23.94 -7.59
CA LEU A 60 21.18 -23.06 -6.46
C LEU A 60 19.91 -22.55 -5.74
N PHE A 61 18.79 -22.35 -6.44
CA PHE A 61 17.56 -21.82 -5.82
C PHE A 61 16.97 -22.71 -4.71
N PRO A 62 17.03 -24.07 -4.81
CA PRO A 62 16.52 -24.93 -3.74
C PRO A 62 17.41 -24.94 -2.47
N GLU A 63 18.62 -24.38 -2.53
CA GLU A 63 19.58 -24.44 -1.42
C GLU A 63 19.34 -23.32 -0.38
N GLU A 64 19.87 -23.53 0.84
CA GLU A 64 19.81 -22.55 1.94
C GLU A 64 20.91 -21.47 1.81
N ILE A 65 21.05 -20.89 0.61
CA ILE A 65 22.01 -19.84 0.29
C ILE A 65 21.29 -18.58 -0.15
N ASP A 66 21.89 -17.41 0.11
CA ASP A 66 21.31 -16.12 -0.24
C ASP A 66 21.37 -15.92 -1.77
N ALA A 67 20.22 -15.92 -2.45
CA ALA A 67 20.08 -15.60 -3.88
C ALA A 67 19.76 -14.11 -4.01
N ILE A 68 20.75 -13.33 -4.43
CA ILE A 68 20.76 -11.86 -4.38
C ILE A 68 20.42 -11.30 -5.76
N ALA A 69 19.43 -10.39 -5.81
CA ALA A 69 19.10 -9.62 -7.02
C ALA A 69 18.52 -8.24 -6.61
N TRP A 70 19.01 -7.15 -7.22
CA TRP A 70 18.58 -5.80 -6.91
C TRP A 70 17.24 -5.47 -7.58
N ASN A 71 16.21 -5.18 -6.78
CA ASN A 71 14.81 -5.16 -7.25
C ASN A 71 14.39 -6.51 -7.85
N GLY A 72 14.95 -7.58 -7.33
CA GLY A 72 14.93 -8.91 -7.92
C GLY A 72 13.55 -9.55 -8.06
N LYS A 73 12.47 -8.95 -7.48
CA LYS A 73 11.10 -9.34 -7.82
C LYS A 73 10.80 -9.18 -9.33
N TYR A 74 11.47 -8.23 -10.00
CA TYR A 74 11.37 -8.03 -11.44
C TYR A 74 12.06 -9.17 -12.18
N ASP A 75 13.25 -9.55 -11.74
CA ASP A 75 14.03 -10.64 -12.32
C ASP A 75 13.31 -11.99 -12.18
N ILE A 76 12.74 -12.28 -11.00
CA ILE A 76 11.87 -13.44 -10.79
C ILE A 76 10.70 -13.46 -11.80
N LYS A 77 10.05 -12.31 -12.02
CA LYS A 77 8.97 -12.20 -13.00
C LYS A 77 9.46 -12.51 -14.42
N CYS A 78 10.63 -12.01 -14.80
CA CYS A 78 11.21 -12.20 -16.13
C CYS A 78 11.63 -13.66 -16.37
N ILE A 79 12.30 -14.32 -15.43
CA ILE A 79 12.66 -15.74 -15.60
C ILE A 79 11.43 -16.64 -15.67
N HIS A 80 10.36 -16.31 -14.92
CA HIS A 80 9.09 -17.03 -15.03
C HIS A 80 8.42 -16.81 -16.38
N ALA A 81 8.47 -15.60 -16.94
CA ALA A 81 7.98 -15.32 -18.30
C ALA A 81 8.77 -16.10 -19.37
N ALA A 82 10.06 -16.32 -19.14
CA ALA A 82 10.93 -17.12 -20.00
C ALA A 82 10.85 -18.64 -19.75
N GLY A 83 9.91 -19.11 -18.90
CA GLY A 83 9.61 -20.54 -18.68
C GLY A 83 10.28 -21.19 -17.48
N PHE A 84 11.12 -20.49 -16.72
CA PHE A 84 11.66 -21.01 -15.46
C PHE A 84 10.59 -20.94 -14.36
N THR A 85 10.48 -21.96 -13.50
CA THR A 85 9.33 -22.07 -12.56
C THR A 85 9.70 -22.10 -11.09
N LYS A 86 10.98 -22.27 -10.74
CA LYS A 86 11.42 -22.36 -9.34
C LYS A 86 11.62 -20.97 -8.72
N TYR A 87 11.49 -20.89 -7.41
CA TYR A 87 11.80 -19.72 -6.59
C TYR A 87 13.02 -20.00 -5.72
N PRO A 88 13.85 -18.98 -5.44
CA PRO A 88 14.93 -19.11 -4.49
C PRO A 88 14.39 -19.35 -3.08
N LYS A 89 14.97 -20.30 -2.37
CA LYS A 89 14.62 -20.62 -0.99
C LYS A 89 14.95 -19.48 -0.03
N ARG A 90 16.04 -18.77 -0.31
CA ARG A 90 16.45 -17.55 0.39
C ARG A 90 16.62 -16.41 -0.61
N PHE A 91 15.53 -15.76 -0.90
CA PHE A 91 15.52 -14.57 -1.76
C PHE A 91 16.06 -13.36 -1.01
N VAL A 92 16.88 -12.54 -1.68
CA VAL A 92 17.47 -11.33 -1.14
C VAL A 92 17.38 -10.19 -2.16
N ASP A 93 16.74 -9.09 -1.76
CA ASP A 93 16.70 -7.84 -2.53
C ASP A 93 17.40 -6.72 -1.75
N PRO A 94 18.66 -6.37 -2.10
CA PRO A 94 19.42 -5.36 -1.37
C PRO A 94 18.82 -3.96 -1.44
N MET A 95 17.99 -3.63 -2.45
CA MET A 95 17.29 -2.37 -2.52
C MET A 95 16.33 -2.18 -1.33
N VAL A 96 15.65 -3.24 -0.91
CA VAL A 96 14.78 -3.24 0.27
C VAL A 96 15.60 -3.10 1.55
N GLY A 97 16.73 -3.78 1.64
CA GLY A 97 17.69 -3.64 2.74
C GLY A 97 18.22 -2.20 2.87
N ARG A 98 18.58 -1.58 1.74
CA ARG A 98 19.03 -0.18 1.70
C ARG A 98 17.98 0.79 2.24
N ASN A 99 16.70 0.59 1.88
CA ASN A 99 15.59 1.38 2.41
C ASN A 99 15.33 1.16 3.92
N LEU A 100 15.60 -0.03 4.44
CA LEU A 100 15.51 -0.29 5.89
C LEU A 100 16.61 0.43 6.67
N LEU A 101 17.82 0.49 6.12
CA LEU A 101 18.95 1.17 6.73
C LEU A 101 18.82 2.69 6.67
N ASP A 102 18.26 3.24 5.57
CA ASP A 102 17.95 4.66 5.42
C ASP A 102 16.58 4.86 4.75
N ASP A 103 15.58 5.14 5.57
CA ASP A 103 14.19 5.35 5.16
C ASP A 103 13.92 6.73 4.52
N ASN A 104 14.92 7.61 4.44
CA ASN A 104 14.81 8.94 3.83
C ASN A 104 15.27 8.98 2.36
N LEU A 105 15.87 7.91 1.85
CA LEU A 105 16.28 7.83 0.46
C LEU A 105 15.09 7.90 -0.50
N SER A 106 15.23 8.69 -1.54
CA SER A 106 14.25 8.74 -2.63
C SER A 106 14.31 7.46 -3.48
N PRO A 107 13.27 7.15 -4.27
CA PRO A 107 13.28 5.99 -5.17
C PRO A 107 14.46 5.99 -6.17
N HIS A 108 14.92 7.17 -6.59
CA HIS A 108 16.08 7.28 -7.47
C HIS A 108 17.38 6.87 -6.74
N GLU A 109 17.57 7.33 -5.51
CA GLU A 109 18.76 7.01 -4.69
C GLU A 109 18.81 5.54 -4.28
N LEU A 110 17.68 4.84 -4.28
CA LEU A 110 17.59 3.40 -4.04
C LEU A 110 17.99 2.53 -5.25
N GLY A 111 18.23 3.10 -6.43
CA GLY A 111 18.74 2.34 -7.58
C GLY A 111 20.16 1.80 -7.33
N LEU A 112 20.54 0.68 -7.98
CA LEU A 112 21.86 0.04 -7.81
C LEU A 112 22.99 1.03 -8.06
N LYS A 113 23.00 1.72 -9.20
CA LYS A 113 24.08 2.64 -9.60
C LYS A 113 24.21 3.87 -8.66
N PRO A 114 23.15 4.60 -8.32
CA PRO A 114 23.22 5.66 -7.31
C PRO A 114 23.67 5.15 -5.94
N SER A 115 23.19 3.98 -5.50
CA SER A 115 23.61 3.39 -4.24
C SER A 115 25.09 2.99 -4.24
N THR A 116 25.59 2.45 -5.36
CA THR A 116 27.02 2.08 -5.50
C THR A 116 27.91 3.33 -5.45
N LEU A 117 27.49 4.40 -6.09
CA LEU A 117 28.23 5.66 -6.02
C LEU A 117 28.23 6.23 -4.59
N ASP A 118 27.09 6.22 -3.91
CA ASP A 118 26.97 6.74 -2.54
C ASP A 118 27.76 5.91 -1.52
N VAL A 119 27.63 4.58 -1.56
CA VAL A 119 28.18 3.69 -0.53
C VAL A 119 29.64 3.36 -0.74
N PHE A 120 30.09 3.25 -2.00
CA PHE A 120 31.43 2.77 -2.37
C PHE A 120 32.26 3.79 -3.16
N GLY A 121 31.68 4.94 -3.56
CA GLY A 121 32.34 5.94 -4.39
C GLY A 121 32.62 5.48 -5.82
N HIS A 122 32.02 4.36 -6.27
CA HIS A 122 32.25 3.79 -7.59
C HIS A 122 31.15 4.19 -8.57
N LYS A 123 31.54 4.73 -9.72
CA LYS A 123 30.63 5.08 -10.81
C LYS A 123 30.53 3.91 -11.79
N MET A 124 29.41 3.21 -11.76
CA MET A 124 29.10 2.09 -12.66
C MET A 124 28.86 2.55 -14.10
N ALA A 125 29.04 1.63 -15.06
CA ALA A 125 28.76 1.85 -16.47
C ALA A 125 27.28 2.22 -16.74
N SER A 126 27.04 3.00 -17.81
CA SER A 126 25.70 3.38 -18.24
C SER A 126 25.08 2.26 -19.07
N PHE A 127 23.79 1.94 -18.80
CA PHE A 127 23.02 1.00 -19.62
C PHE A 127 22.94 1.41 -21.09
N GLN A 128 22.72 2.72 -21.36
CA GLN A 128 22.58 3.23 -22.73
C GLN A 128 23.85 3.05 -23.57
N ASP A 129 25.03 3.23 -22.96
CA ASP A 129 26.31 3.03 -23.65
C ASP A 129 26.54 1.56 -23.96
N SER A 130 26.11 0.67 -23.06
CA SER A 130 26.32 -0.77 -23.19
C SER A 130 25.34 -1.41 -24.20
N ILE A 131 24.06 -1.05 -24.17
CA ILE A 131 23.07 -1.59 -25.12
C ILE A 131 23.31 -1.10 -26.56
N SER A 132 23.90 0.08 -26.71
CA SER A 132 24.26 0.61 -28.04
C SER A 132 25.34 -0.22 -28.73
N ALA A 133 26.16 -0.97 -27.96
CA ALA A 133 27.13 -1.91 -28.50
C ALA A 133 26.52 -3.24 -28.96
N GLY A 134 25.26 -3.50 -28.61
CA GLY A 134 24.50 -4.72 -28.90
C GLY A 134 24.64 -5.79 -27.82
N PRO A 135 23.58 -6.61 -27.61
CA PRO A 135 23.52 -7.59 -26.51
C PRO A 135 24.57 -8.71 -26.61
N ASP A 136 25.10 -8.95 -27.82
CA ASP A 136 26.13 -9.96 -28.08
C ASP A 136 27.56 -9.44 -27.85
N SER A 137 27.74 -8.15 -27.56
CA SER A 137 29.07 -7.55 -27.41
C SER A 137 29.72 -7.90 -26.06
N GLU A 138 31.06 -7.88 -26.02
CA GLU A 138 31.84 -8.02 -24.76
C GLU A 138 31.61 -6.81 -23.83
N GLN A 139 31.33 -5.64 -24.40
CA GLN A 139 31.01 -4.45 -23.63
C GLN A 139 29.70 -4.64 -22.84
N PHE A 140 28.67 -5.22 -23.48
CA PHE A 140 27.40 -5.53 -22.82
C PHE A 140 27.57 -6.60 -21.74
N ALA A 141 28.34 -7.68 -22.03
CA ALA A 141 28.63 -8.70 -21.04
C ALA A 141 29.38 -8.13 -19.82
N THR A 142 30.35 -7.23 -20.05
CA THR A 142 31.07 -6.57 -18.94
C THR A 142 30.13 -5.73 -18.07
N TYR A 143 29.21 -5.02 -18.70
CA TYR A 143 28.18 -4.25 -18.02
C TYR A 143 27.29 -5.15 -17.14
N ALA A 144 26.72 -6.23 -17.71
CA ALA A 144 25.85 -7.16 -17.00
C ALA A 144 26.57 -7.83 -15.81
N ILE A 145 27.85 -8.21 -15.99
CA ILE A 145 28.68 -8.76 -14.90
C ILE A 145 28.87 -7.72 -13.78
N GLU A 146 29.07 -6.45 -14.14
CA GLU A 146 29.26 -5.38 -13.16
C GLU A 146 28.04 -5.25 -12.24
N ASP A 147 26.80 -5.34 -12.78
CA ASP A 147 25.57 -5.26 -12.00
C ASP A 147 25.53 -6.38 -10.94
N ALA A 148 25.70 -7.67 -11.31
CA ALA A 148 25.72 -8.79 -10.35
C ALA A 148 26.85 -8.69 -9.31
N VAL A 149 28.05 -8.22 -9.69
CA VAL A 149 29.18 -8.04 -8.77
C VAL A 149 28.86 -6.99 -7.70
N TRP A 150 28.25 -5.86 -8.09
CA TRP A 150 27.89 -4.82 -7.13
C TRP A 150 26.70 -5.20 -6.24
N GLU A 151 25.75 -5.95 -6.71
CA GLU A 151 24.68 -6.53 -5.89
C GLU A 151 25.24 -7.40 -4.76
N LEU A 152 26.17 -8.30 -5.10
CA LEU A 152 26.86 -9.16 -4.13
C LEU A 152 27.63 -8.32 -3.09
N ARG A 153 28.38 -7.30 -3.53
CA ARG A 153 29.15 -6.41 -2.65
C ARG A 153 28.24 -5.62 -1.70
N HIS A 154 27.14 -5.11 -2.20
CA HIS A 154 26.14 -4.42 -1.37
C HIS A 154 25.60 -5.34 -0.29
N TRP A 155 25.23 -6.57 -0.64
CA TRP A 155 24.69 -7.49 0.34
C TRP A 155 25.73 -7.90 1.40
N LYS A 156 26.95 -8.19 0.99
CA LYS A 156 28.06 -8.50 1.94
C LYS A 156 28.28 -7.38 2.96
N LYS A 157 28.13 -6.12 2.55
CA LYS A 157 28.24 -4.96 3.45
C LYS A 157 26.97 -4.78 4.30
N MET A 158 25.82 -4.91 3.70
CA MET A 158 24.52 -4.52 4.28
C MET A 158 24.01 -5.53 5.31
N LYS A 159 24.24 -6.83 5.09
CA LYS A 159 23.73 -7.89 5.98
C LYS A 159 24.18 -7.73 7.43
N PRO A 160 25.46 -7.51 7.75
CA PRO A 160 25.91 -7.23 9.13
C PRO A 160 25.26 -5.97 9.73
N GLU A 161 25.05 -4.91 8.93
CA GLU A 161 24.40 -3.68 9.40
C GLU A 161 22.92 -3.90 9.76
N LEU A 162 22.20 -4.73 8.98
CA LEU A 162 20.83 -5.14 9.28
C LEU A 162 20.75 -6.01 10.54
N GLU A 163 21.73 -6.89 10.75
CA GLU A 163 21.84 -7.72 11.96
C GLU A 163 22.09 -6.87 13.20
N GLU A 164 23.06 -5.95 13.14
CA GLU A 164 23.40 -5.03 14.23
C GLU A 164 22.21 -4.15 14.63
N GLN A 165 21.45 -3.67 13.66
CA GLN A 165 20.27 -2.86 13.90
C GLN A 165 19.02 -3.67 14.28
N GLY A 166 19.08 -5.01 14.31
CA GLY A 166 17.95 -5.90 14.62
C GLY A 166 16.88 -5.96 13.52
N LEU A 167 17.21 -5.53 12.29
CA LEU A 167 16.27 -5.44 11.16
C LEU A 167 16.25 -6.71 10.30
N ILE A 168 17.22 -7.62 10.47
CA ILE A 168 17.37 -8.81 9.63
C ILE A 168 16.13 -9.73 9.67
N LYS A 169 15.48 -9.87 10.84
CA LYS A 169 14.26 -10.69 10.96
C LYS A 169 13.09 -10.11 10.17
N LEU A 170 12.89 -8.79 10.21
CA LEU A 170 11.88 -8.10 9.41
C LEU A 170 12.17 -8.31 7.92
N PHE A 171 13.43 -8.14 7.52
CA PHE A 171 13.88 -8.33 6.15
C PHE A 171 13.60 -9.76 5.66
N GLU A 172 14.19 -10.78 6.31
CA GLU A 172 14.11 -12.17 5.85
C GLU A 172 12.72 -12.82 6.00
N LYS A 173 11.98 -12.50 7.08
CA LYS A 173 10.74 -13.22 7.41
C LYS A 173 9.46 -12.55 6.93
N ILE A 174 9.52 -11.27 6.57
CA ILE A 174 8.34 -10.50 6.13
C ILE A 174 8.58 -9.92 4.73
N LEU A 175 9.65 -9.13 4.54
CA LEU A 175 9.80 -8.35 3.32
C LEU A 175 10.24 -9.21 2.12
N MET A 176 11.16 -10.14 2.31
CA MET A 176 11.61 -10.99 1.21
C MET A 176 10.53 -11.96 0.73
N PRO A 177 9.80 -12.68 1.61
CA PRO A 177 8.63 -13.44 1.16
C PRO A 177 7.56 -12.59 0.48
N ALA A 178 7.31 -11.37 0.99
CA ALA A 178 6.35 -10.44 0.37
C ALA A 178 6.80 -9.93 -1.01
N ALA A 179 8.11 -9.77 -1.24
CA ALA A 179 8.65 -9.43 -2.55
C ALA A 179 8.31 -10.50 -3.60
N LEU A 180 8.38 -11.78 -3.24
CA LEU A 180 7.96 -12.89 -4.10
C LEU A 180 6.43 -12.88 -4.34
N VAL A 181 5.62 -12.56 -3.32
CA VAL A 181 4.17 -12.36 -3.51
C VAL A 181 3.91 -11.24 -4.52
N PHE A 182 4.62 -10.13 -4.44
CA PHE A 182 4.45 -9.01 -5.38
C PHE A 182 4.90 -9.37 -6.81
N SER A 183 5.98 -10.15 -6.95
CA SER A 183 6.34 -10.70 -8.26
C SER A 183 5.19 -11.52 -8.86
N ASP A 184 4.56 -12.39 -8.05
CA ASP A 184 3.43 -13.22 -8.47
C ASP A 184 2.18 -12.39 -8.76
N MET A 185 1.87 -11.36 -7.95
CA MET A 185 0.77 -10.41 -8.19
C MET A 185 0.94 -9.64 -9.51
N GLU A 186 2.15 -9.12 -9.75
CA GLU A 186 2.48 -8.43 -10.99
C GLU A 186 2.35 -9.36 -12.19
N ARG A 187 2.68 -10.64 -12.05
CA ARG A 187 2.55 -11.66 -13.08
C ARG A 187 1.10 -12.10 -13.28
N ALA A 188 0.36 -12.32 -12.20
CA ALA A 188 -1.06 -12.67 -12.26
C ALA A 188 -1.88 -11.55 -12.93
N GLY A 189 -1.58 -10.29 -12.60
CA GLY A 189 -2.30 -9.13 -13.09
C GLY A 189 -3.76 -9.08 -12.59
N ILE A 190 -4.50 -8.10 -13.07
CA ILE A 190 -5.86 -7.75 -12.62
C ILE A 190 -6.82 -7.86 -13.80
N GLY A 191 -7.92 -8.59 -13.65
CA GLY A 191 -8.99 -8.68 -14.64
C GLY A 191 -9.73 -7.34 -14.79
N TRP A 192 -9.96 -6.88 -16.03
CA TRP A 192 -10.62 -5.62 -16.34
C TRP A 192 -11.80 -5.84 -17.30
N ASP A 193 -13.01 -5.41 -16.92
CA ASP A 193 -14.23 -5.52 -17.75
C ASP A 193 -14.19 -4.47 -18.88
N LEU A 194 -13.86 -4.88 -20.10
CA LEU A 194 -13.78 -3.99 -21.26
C LEU A 194 -15.11 -3.33 -21.61
N ASP A 195 -16.23 -4.05 -21.54
CA ASP A 195 -17.55 -3.50 -21.81
C ASP A 195 -18.02 -2.58 -20.69
N GLY A 196 -17.71 -2.93 -19.44
CA GLY A 196 -17.86 -2.05 -18.28
C GLY A 196 -17.07 -0.76 -18.46
N ALA A 197 -15.81 -0.84 -18.86
CA ALA A 197 -14.96 0.33 -19.11
C ALA A 197 -15.54 1.25 -20.20
N ARG A 198 -16.09 0.69 -21.27
CA ARG A 198 -16.79 1.46 -22.31
C ARG A 198 -18.05 2.16 -21.78
N ARG A 199 -18.80 1.49 -20.90
CA ARG A 199 -19.97 2.10 -20.21
C ARG A 199 -19.53 3.22 -19.27
N LEU A 200 -18.52 3.00 -18.45
CA LEU A 200 -17.94 3.99 -17.55
C LEU A 200 -17.45 5.22 -18.31
N LEU A 201 -16.67 5.01 -19.39
CA LEU A 201 -16.15 6.10 -20.24
C LEU A 201 -17.30 7.00 -20.74
N ARG A 202 -18.33 6.39 -21.31
CA ARG A 202 -19.52 7.16 -21.77
C ARG A 202 -20.20 7.91 -20.62
N GLY A 203 -20.41 7.26 -19.48
CA GLY A 203 -21.02 7.87 -18.31
C GLY A 203 -20.25 9.09 -17.80
N PHE A 204 -18.94 8.96 -17.63
CA PHE A 204 -18.09 10.06 -17.20
C PHE A 204 -17.97 11.18 -18.25
N GLN A 205 -17.93 10.85 -19.53
CA GLN A 205 -17.95 11.85 -20.61
C GLN A 205 -19.24 12.66 -20.63
N VAL A 206 -20.40 12.00 -20.47
CA VAL A 206 -21.71 12.69 -20.40
C VAL A 206 -21.74 13.61 -19.18
N LEU A 207 -21.34 13.11 -18.01
CA LEU A 207 -21.29 13.91 -16.78
C LEU A 207 -20.35 15.11 -16.93
N ARG A 208 -19.15 14.91 -17.47
CA ARG A 208 -18.16 15.98 -17.71
C ARG A 208 -18.73 17.07 -18.61
N ARG A 209 -19.29 16.70 -19.77
CA ARG A 209 -19.89 17.67 -20.71
C ARG A 209 -21.08 18.44 -20.13
N LYS A 210 -21.93 17.74 -19.36
CA LYS A 210 -23.04 18.38 -18.66
C LYS A 210 -22.53 19.42 -17.67
N THR A 211 -21.61 19.01 -16.81
CA THR A 211 -21.05 19.87 -15.75
C THR A 211 -20.27 21.06 -16.34
N GLU A 212 -19.55 20.85 -17.45
CA GLU A 212 -18.85 21.92 -18.19
C GLU A 212 -19.81 23.01 -18.64
N LYS A 213 -20.93 22.63 -19.28
CA LYS A 213 -21.97 23.57 -19.71
C LYS A 213 -22.57 24.35 -18.51
N GLU A 214 -22.80 23.66 -17.39
CA GLU A 214 -23.31 24.29 -16.18
C GLU A 214 -22.31 25.29 -15.58
N ILE A 215 -21.00 24.96 -15.59
CA ILE A 215 -19.93 25.87 -15.15
C ILE A 215 -19.86 27.09 -16.06
N TYR A 216 -19.92 26.91 -17.37
CA TYR A 216 -19.88 28.02 -18.33
C TYR A 216 -21.10 28.95 -18.19
N ALA A 217 -22.26 28.40 -17.88
CA ALA A 217 -23.46 29.19 -17.58
C ALA A 217 -23.31 30.03 -16.32
N ASP A 218 -22.61 29.51 -15.29
CA ASP A 218 -22.44 30.18 -14.00
C ASP A 218 -21.34 31.24 -14.02
N ILE A 219 -20.21 30.97 -14.69
CA ILE A 219 -18.99 31.81 -14.59
C ILE A 219 -18.35 32.17 -15.94
N GLY A 220 -19.00 31.84 -17.05
CA GLY A 220 -18.48 32.06 -18.41
C GLY A 220 -17.45 31.02 -18.86
N GLU A 221 -17.16 31.01 -20.17
CA GLU A 221 -16.22 30.08 -20.77
C GLU A 221 -14.78 30.34 -20.30
N LEU A 222 -14.07 29.24 -19.93
CA LEU A 222 -12.65 29.24 -19.56
C LEU A 222 -12.12 27.80 -19.57
N ASN A 223 -10.80 27.64 -19.49
CA ASN A 223 -10.21 26.33 -19.31
C ASN A 223 -10.32 25.87 -17.85
N ILE A 224 -11.28 24.97 -17.57
CA ILE A 224 -11.58 24.45 -16.21
C ILE A 224 -10.40 23.65 -15.64
N ASP A 225 -9.53 23.08 -16.47
CA ASP A 225 -8.32 22.35 -16.04
C ASP A 225 -7.19 23.30 -15.66
N SER A 226 -7.25 24.58 -16.07
CA SER A 226 -6.29 25.61 -15.68
C SER A 226 -6.59 26.19 -14.31
N GLY A 227 -5.77 25.84 -13.31
CA GLY A 227 -5.89 26.41 -11.97
C GLY A 227 -5.72 27.93 -11.94
N ASP A 228 -4.95 28.50 -12.88
CA ASP A 228 -4.75 29.96 -12.96
C ASP A 228 -5.99 30.66 -13.49
N GLN A 229 -6.62 30.14 -14.55
CA GLN A 229 -7.85 30.73 -15.09
C GLN A 229 -9.01 30.62 -14.09
N ILE A 230 -9.15 29.48 -13.41
CA ILE A 230 -10.15 29.33 -12.35
C ILE A 230 -9.91 30.32 -11.20
N ALA A 231 -8.66 30.45 -10.70
CA ALA A 231 -8.36 31.36 -9.61
C ALA A 231 -8.64 32.83 -9.99
N THR A 232 -8.22 33.26 -11.20
CA THR A 232 -8.49 34.60 -11.73
C THR A 232 -10.00 34.85 -11.83
N ARG A 233 -10.74 33.94 -12.41
CA ARG A 233 -12.19 34.06 -12.56
C ARG A 233 -12.91 34.15 -11.22
N LEU A 234 -12.63 33.22 -10.29
CA LEU A 234 -13.34 33.18 -9.02
C LEU A 234 -12.96 34.34 -8.09
N PHE A 235 -11.67 34.62 -7.93
CA PHE A 235 -11.21 35.57 -6.91
C PHE A 235 -11.08 36.99 -7.43
N ASN A 236 -10.55 37.21 -8.63
CA ASN A 236 -10.26 38.56 -9.15
C ASN A 236 -11.47 39.15 -9.88
N GLU A 237 -12.19 38.33 -10.68
CA GLU A 237 -13.28 38.86 -11.51
C GLU A 237 -14.64 38.77 -10.79
N LEU A 238 -14.95 37.61 -10.15
CA LEU A 238 -16.22 37.41 -9.44
C LEU A 238 -16.18 37.78 -7.96
N GLY A 239 -15.00 38.12 -7.41
CA GLY A 239 -14.84 38.58 -6.04
C GLY A 239 -15.18 37.54 -4.96
N TYR A 240 -15.01 36.25 -5.24
CA TYR A 240 -15.28 35.21 -4.24
C TYR A 240 -14.32 35.35 -3.05
N SER A 241 -14.85 35.12 -1.85
CA SER A 241 -14.10 35.27 -0.62
C SER A 241 -12.94 34.30 -0.53
N THR A 242 -11.74 34.81 -0.28
CA THR A 242 -10.52 34.04 -0.04
C THR A 242 -10.33 33.60 1.41
N LYS A 243 -11.31 33.94 2.29
CA LYS A 243 -11.23 33.60 3.72
C LYS A 243 -11.16 32.07 3.91
N GLY A 244 -10.06 31.59 4.50
CA GLY A 244 -9.80 30.18 4.73
C GLY A 244 -9.19 29.44 3.52
N ILE A 245 -8.77 30.19 2.47
CA ILE A 245 -8.10 29.62 1.31
C ILE A 245 -6.60 29.92 1.39
N GLU A 246 -5.79 28.90 1.28
CA GLU A 246 -4.33 29.02 1.29
C GLU A 246 -3.78 29.54 -0.05
N MET A 247 -2.65 30.19 -0.01
CA MET A 247 -1.88 30.50 -1.23
C MET A 247 -1.22 29.23 -1.78
N THR A 248 -0.99 29.20 -3.08
CA THR A 248 -0.15 28.13 -3.68
C THR A 248 1.27 28.18 -3.09
N LYS A 249 2.01 27.07 -3.16
CA LYS A 249 3.41 27.00 -2.68
C LYS A 249 4.31 28.07 -3.28
N SER A 250 4.01 28.52 -4.50
CA SER A 250 4.74 29.63 -5.15
C SER A 250 4.36 31.02 -4.63
N GLY A 251 3.32 31.13 -3.81
CA GLY A 251 2.81 32.42 -3.32
C GLY A 251 2.15 33.31 -4.38
N LYS A 252 1.99 32.84 -5.62
CA LYS A 252 1.54 33.68 -6.75
C LYS A 252 0.02 33.87 -6.81
N ARG A 253 -0.76 32.92 -6.26
CA ARG A 253 -2.24 32.97 -6.24
C ARG A 253 -2.83 32.15 -5.11
N TYR A 254 -4.12 32.34 -4.83
CA TYR A 254 -4.89 31.45 -3.96
C TYR A 254 -5.07 30.08 -4.59
N SER A 255 -5.04 29.04 -3.76
CA SER A 255 -5.27 27.66 -4.20
C SER A 255 -6.69 27.47 -4.70
N VAL A 256 -6.81 26.64 -5.73
CA VAL A 256 -8.08 26.11 -6.24
C VAL A 256 -8.03 24.58 -6.29
N ASP A 257 -7.26 23.97 -5.37
CA ASP A 257 -7.19 22.53 -5.17
C ASP A 257 -8.48 21.97 -4.56
N THR A 258 -8.50 20.67 -4.31
CA THR A 258 -9.68 19.98 -3.76
C THR A 258 -10.12 20.58 -2.42
N ALA A 259 -9.18 20.93 -1.54
CA ALA A 259 -9.48 21.47 -0.22
C ALA A 259 -10.07 22.89 -0.33
N ALA A 260 -9.47 23.74 -1.16
CA ALA A 260 -10.00 25.08 -1.45
C ALA A 260 -11.42 25.00 -2.07
N MET A 261 -11.62 24.11 -3.05
CA MET A 261 -12.94 23.90 -3.66
C MET A 261 -13.97 23.37 -2.66
N ASN A 262 -13.59 22.51 -1.71
CA ASN A 262 -14.49 22.07 -0.62
C ASN A 262 -14.95 23.24 0.24
N THR A 263 -14.03 24.10 0.66
CA THR A 263 -14.31 25.29 1.47
C THR A 263 -15.21 26.28 0.73
N LEU A 264 -14.98 26.47 -0.56
CA LEU A 264 -15.76 27.38 -1.40
C LEU A 264 -17.15 26.82 -1.75
N ALA A 265 -17.30 25.51 -1.92
CA ALA A 265 -18.54 24.86 -2.31
C ALA A 265 -19.68 25.11 -1.31
N ALA A 266 -19.37 25.28 -0.03
CA ALA A 266 -20.35 25.64 1.01
C ALA A 266 -21.02 27.02 0.77
N ARG A 267 -20.38 27.91 -0.01
CA ARG A 267 -20.85 29.26 -0.29
C ARG A 267 -21.19 29.49 -1.76
N TYR A 268 -20.51 28.79 -2.65
CA TYR A 268 -20.56 28.99 -4.10
C TYR A 268 -20.79 27.64 -4.79
N PRO A 269 -22.05 27.30 -5.20
CA PRO A 269 -22.39 25.99 -5.78
C PRO A 269 -21.57 25.60 -7.02
N VAL A 270 -21.10 26.58 -7.81
CA VAL A 270 -20.25 26.32 -8.97
C VAL A 270 -18.94 25.60 -8.59
N CYS A 271 -18.43 25.78 -7.37
CA CYS A 271 -17.23 25.10 -6.90
C CYS A 271 -17.44 23.59 -6.76
N GLU A 272 -18.65 23.11 -6.41
CA GLU A 272 -18.98 21.67 -6.43
C GLU A 272 -19.06 21.15 -7.87
N LYS A 273 -19.59 21.94 -8.81
CA LYS A 273 -19.58 21.58 -10.23
C LYS A 273 -18.15 21.44 -10.76
N ILE A 274 -17.25 22.38 -10.41
CA ILE A 274 -15.83 22.29 -10.78
C ILE A 274 -15.17 21.01 -10.20
N ARG A 275 -15.49 20.63 -8.98
CA ARG A 275 -15.02 19.37 -8.37
C ARG A 275 -15.54 18.14 -9.12
N THR A 276 -16.81 18.13 -9.47
CA THR A 276 -17.45 17.05 -10.25
C THR A 276 -16.80 16.91 -11.63
N TYR A 277 -16.59 18.02 -12.34
CA TYR A 277 -15.89 18.05 -13.63
C TYR A 277 -14.47 17.46 -13.52
N ARG A 278 -13.67 17.97 -12.57
CA ARG A 278 -12.29 17.50 -12.36
C ARG A 278 -12.24 16.03 -11.95
N THR A 279 -13.19 15.59 -11.12
CA THR A 279 -13.30 14.16 -10.76
C THR A 279 -13.57 13.32 -12.01
N ALA A 280 -14.54 13.69 -12.84
CA ALA A 280 -14.85 12.97 -14.05
C ALA A 280 -13.65 12.94 -15.02
N THR A 281 -12.97 14.07 -15.22
CA THR A 281 -11.76 14.17 -16.04
C THR A 281 -10.65 13.26 -15.51
N LYS A 282 -10.39 13.25 -14.19
CA LYS A 282 -9.41 12.37 -13.56
C LYS A 282 -9.76 10.89 -13.77
N MET A 283 -11.04 10.52 -13.60
CA MET A 283 -11.46 9.12 -13.80
C MET A 283 -11.20 8.65 -15.23
N ILE A 284 -11.50 9.48 -16.22
CA ILE A 284 -11.24 9.19 -17.63
C ILE A 284 -9.74 9.05 -17.90
N ASN A 285 -8.98 10.11 -17.60
CA ASN A 285 -7.59 10.25 -18.07
C ASN A 285 -6.59 9.42 -17.25
N THR A 286 -6.87 9.19 -15.96
CA THR A 286 -5.94 8.49 -15.05
C THR A 286 -6.24 6.99 -14.96
N TYR A 287 -7.51 6.60 -15.09
CA TYR A 287 -7.91 5.21 -14.88
C TYR A 287 -8.51 4.57 -16.14
N ILE A 288 -9.66 5.02 -16.63
CA ILE A 288 -10.43 4.27 -17.61
C ILE A 288 -9.66 4.08 -18.93
N GLU A 289 -9.15 5.15 -19.52
CA GLU A 289 -8.42 5.07 -20.79
C GLU A 289 -7.07 4.35 -20.66
N PRO A 290 -6.21 4.63 -19.65
CA PRO A 290 -4.97 3.90 -19.49
C PRO A 290 -5.17 2.40 -19.21
N LEU A 291 -6.09 2.05 -18.27
CA LEU A 291 -6.38 0.65 -17.94
C LEU A 291 -6.93 -0.12 -19.15
N THR A 292 -7.80 0.52 -19.95
CA THR A 292 -8.34 -0.08 -21.16
C THR A 292 -7.25 -0.32 -22.21
N ARG A 293 -6.31 0.62 -22.39
CA ARG A 293 -5.17 0.42 -23.29
C ARG A 293 -4.26 -0.72 -22.83
N MET A 294 -3.96 -0.81 -21.54
CA MET A 294 -3.15 -1.89 -20.98
C MET A 294 -3.82 -3.25 -21.17
N HIS A 295 -5.12 -3.35 -20.85
CA HIS A 295 -5.92 -4.55 -21.09
C HIS A 295 -5.90 -5.01 -22.56
N LEU A 296 -6.01 -4.08 -23.50
CA LEU A 296 -6.00 -4.39 -24.95
C LEU A 296 -4.61 -4.77 -25.48
N ALA A 297 -3.56 -4.35 -24.80
CA ALA A 297 -2.17 -4.67 -25.16
C ALA A 297 -1.69 -6.00 -24.56
N ASP A 298 -2.38 -6.50 -23.54
CA ASP A 298 -2.02 -7.75 -22.88
C ASP A 298 -2.67 -8.95 -23.59
N PRO A 299 -1.93 -10.04 -23.88
CA PRO A 299 -2.46 -11.22 -24.56
C PRO A 299 -3.63 -11.91 -23.83
N HIS A 300 -3.67 -11.80 -22.51
CA HIS A 300 -4.67 -12.42 -21.65
C HIS A 300 -5.74 -11.42 -21.18
N GLY A 301 -5.70 -10.17 -21.64
CA GLY A 301 -6.63 -9.12 -21.26
C GLY A 301 -6.56 -8.78 -19.77
N ARG A 302 -5.36 -8.72 -19.21
CA ARG A 302 -5.12 -8.34 -17.81
C ARG A 302 -4.37 -7.02 -17.72
N VAL A 303 -4.34 -6.42 -16.56
CA VAL A 303 -3.58 -5.20 -16.26
C VAL A 303 -2.55 -5.53 -15.20
N HIS A 304 -1.29 -5.22 -15.47
CA HIS A 304 -0.15 -5.58 -14.63
C HIS A 304 0.44 -4.33 -13.94
N PRO A 305 -0.01 -3.99 -12.72
CA PRO A 305 0.58 -2.92 -11.94
C PRO A 305 1.95 -3.31 -11.38
N THR A 306 2.74 -2.33 -10.97
CA THR A 306 4.00 -2.54 -10.27
C THR A 306 3.85 -2.18 -8.80
N TYR A 307 4.21 -3.09 -7.91
CA TYR A 307 4.16 -2.89 -6.45
C TYR A 307 5.57 -2.70 -5.86
N TRP A 308 5.68 -1.84 -4.86
CA TRP A 308 6.94 -1.50 -4.21
C TRP A 308 6.87 -1.67 -2.71
N LEU A 309 7.89 -2.32 -2.13
CA LEU A 309 8.08 -2.47 -0.68
C LEU A 309 8.82 -1.29 -0.04
N VAL A 310 9.40 -0.42 -0.87
CA VAL A 310 10.25 0.68 -0.42
C VAL A 310 9.47 1.97 -0.27
N SER A 311 9.42 2.49 0.96
CA SER A 311 8.84 3.79 1.28
C SER A 311 9.25 4.27 2.67
N ALA A 312 9.27 5.59 2.87
CA ALA A 312 9.54 6.19 4.18
C ALA A 312 8.48 5.89 5.25
N THR A 313 7.26 5.53 4.85
CA THR A 313 6.14 5.26 5.75
C THR A 313 5.98 3.79 6.13
N GLY A 314 6.78 2.90 5.56
CA GLY A 314 6.60 1.46 5.67
C GLY A 314 5.40 0.90 4.90
N ARG A 315 4.57 1.75 4.28
CA ARG A 315 3.48 1.33 3.39
C ARG A 315 4.01 0.87 2.04
N THR A 316 3.29 0.02 1.37
CA THR A 316 3.54 -0.32 -0.03
C THR A 316 3.11 0.79 -0.97
N ARG A 317 3.67 0.82 -2.17
CA ARG A 317 3.24 1.69 -3.26
C ARG A 317 2.85 0.85 -4.46
N CYS A 318 1.95 1.37 -5.27
CA CYS A 318 1.53 0.77 -6.53
C CYS A 318 1.57 1.82 -7.63
N GLU A 319 2.11 1.48 -8.79
CA GLU A 319 2.20 2.38 -9.93
C GLU A 319 2.09 1.63 -11.26
N LYS A 320 1.87 2.38 -12.31
CA LYS A 320 1.81 1.89 -13.71
C LYS A 320 0.86 0.69 -13.92
N PRO A 321 -0.40 0.79 -13.53
CA PRO A 321 -1.17 1.90 -12.93
C PRO A 321 -1.30 1.80 -11.41
N ASN A 322 -1.67 2.90 -10.73
CA ASN A 322 -1.88 2.90 -9.28
C ASN A 322 -3.30 2.44 -8.90
N PHE A 323 -3.47 1.16 -8.65
CA PHE A 323 -4.73 0.58 -8.16
C PHE A 323 -5.04 0.91 -6.70
N GLN A 324 -4.04 1.20 -5.87
CA GLN A 324 -4.24 1.55 -4.46
C GLN A 324 -4.99 2.88 -4.27
N ASN A 325 -5.02 3.73 -5.30
CA ASN A 325 -5.68 5.02 -5.27
C ASN A 325 -7.03 5.06 -6.01
N ILE A 326 -7.58 3.92 -6.43
CA ILE A 326 -8.93 3.87 -7.03
C ILE A 326 -9.97 4.19 -5.94
N PRO A 327 -10.78 5.26 -6.11
CA PRO A 327 -11.59 5.79 -5.03
C PRO A 327 -12.82 4.90 -4.71
N LYS A 328 -12.88 4.39 -3.48
CA LYS A 328 -14.02 3.68 -2.90
C LYS A 328 -15.24 4.61 -2.67
N TRP A 329 -14.98 5.87 -2.32
CA TRP A 329 -16.01 6.87 -2.00
C TRP A 329 -16.85 7.35 -3.19
N LEU A 330 -16.42 7.06 -4.42
CA LEU A 330 -17.01 7.64 -5.63
C LEU A 330 -18.51 7.33 -5.73
N THR A 331 -18.89 6.08 -5.51
CA THR A 331 -20.28 5.61 -5.61
C THR A 331 -21.19 6.11 -4.48
N LYS A 332 -20.63 6.63 -3.40
CA LYS A 332 -21.40 7.24 -2.29
C LYS A 332 -21.99 8.60 -2.66
N LYS A 333 -21.49 9.23 -3.73
CA LYS A 333 -22.05 10.48 -4.25
C LYS A 333 -23.10 10.20 -5.31
N LYS A 334 -24.24 10.90 -5.22
CA LYS A 334 -25.40 10.74 -6.11
C LYS A 334 -25.03 10.79 -7.60
N GLU A 335 -24.14 11.71 -7.97
CA GLU A 335 -23.69 11.94 -9.36
C GLU A 335 -22.91 10.77 -9.94
N PHE A 336 -22.28 9.96 -9.09
CA PHE A 336 -21.40 8.85 -9.47
C PHE A 336 -21.95 7.47 -9.07
N LYS A 337 -23.17 7.39 -8.53
CA LYS A 337 -23.74 6.15 -7.95
C LYS A 337 -23.62 4.90 -8.83
N HIS A 338 -23.66 5.06 -10.16
CA HIS A 338 -23.56 3.95 -11.13
C HIS A 338 -22.21 3.89 -11.85
N LEU A 339 -21.19 4.63 -11.37
CA LEU A 339 -19.90 4.78 -12.02
C LEU A 339 -18.78 4.20 -11.15
N SER A 340 -18.91 2.92 -10.76
CA SER A 340 -17.93 2.22 -9.93
C SER A 340 -16.72 1.77 -10.74
N LEU A 341 -15.56 2.37 -10.49
CA LEU A 341 -14.29 1.91 -11.05
C LEU A 341 -13.83 0.59 -10.43
N ARG A 342 -14.00 0.41 -9.11
CA ARG A 342 -13.69 -0.85 -8.44
C ARG A 342 -14.53 -2.00 -8.99
N GLY A 343 -15.83 -1.76 -9.21
CA GLY A 343 -16.73 -2.75 -9.82
C GLY A 343 -16.39 -3.13 -11.27
N ASN A 344 -15.44 -2.45 -11.90
CA ASN A 344 -14.91 -2.81 -13.22
C ASN A 344 -13.74 -3.79 -13.17
N VAL A 345 -13.17 -4.03 -11.99
CA VAL A 345 -12.23 -5.12 -11.73
C VAL A 345 -13.04 -6.40 -11.54
N ILE A 346 -12.69 -7.44 -12.30
CA ILE A 346 -13.46 -8.70 -12.36
C ILE A 346 -12.56 -9.93 -12.18
N ALA A 347 -13.13 -10.99 -11.66
CA ALA A 347 -12.58 -12.32 -11.83
C ALA A 347 -12.74 -12.77 -13.29
N GLN A 348 -11.75 -13.47 -13.82
CA GLN A 348 -11.78 -14.06 -15.15
C GLN A 348 -11.98 -15.60 -15.07
N ASN A 349 -12.23 -16.25 -16.20
CA ASN A 349 -12.30 -17.71 -16.31
C ASN A 349 -13.27 -18.37 -15.30
N ASN A 350 -14.44 -17.76 -15.05
CA ASN A 350 -15.48 -18.21 -14.12
C ASN A 350 -15.02 -18.29 -12.64
N ARG A 351 -13.89 -17.69 -12.29
CA ARG A 351 -13.37 -17.61 -10.91
C ARG A 351 -14.19 -16.64 -10.04
N LYS A 352 -13.84 -16.61 -8.77
CA LYS A 352 -14.36 -15.66 -7.78
C LYS A 352 -13.23 -14.79 -7.26
N LEU A 353 -13.56 -13.57 -6.81
CA LEU A 353 -12.67 -12.75 -6.01
C LEU A 353 -12.97 -12.99 -4.53
N ILE A 354 -11.95 -13.32 -3.75
CA ILE A 354 -11.95 -13.19 -2.30
C ILE A 354 -11.38 -11.80 -2.02
N ILE A 355 -12.17 -10.94 -1.38
CA ILE A 355 -11.81 -9.58 -0.99
C ILE A 355 -11.73 -9.61 0.53
N ALA A 356 -10.53 -9.52 1.08
CA ALA A 356 -10.30 -9.64 2.52
C ALA A 356 -9.63 -8.36 3.05
N ASP A 357 -10.27 -7.70 4.01
CA ASP A 357 -9.87 -6.42 4.60
C ASP A 357 -9.71 -6.58 6.11
N PHE A 358 -8.67 -5.98 6.69
CA PHE A 358 -8.54 -5.92 8.14
C PHE A 358 -9.52 -4.93 8.75
N SER A 359 -10.38 -5.40 9.62
CA SER A 359 -11.37 -4.56 10.30
C SER A 359 -10.72 -3.57 11.26
N GLN A 360 -10.75 -2.28 10.93
CA GLN A 360 -10.26 -1.17 11.76
C GLN A 360 -8.82 -1.35 12.28
N ILE A 361 -7.93 -1.94 11.51
CA ILE A 361 -6.61 -2.37 11.98
C ILE A 361 -5.77 -1.23 12.57
N GLU A 362 -5.82 -0.03 11.98
CA GLU A 362 -5.05 1.10 12.50
C GLU A 362 -5.51 1.49 13.92
N LEU A 363 -6.82 1.47 14.20
CA LEU A 363 -7.33 1.77 15.56
C LEU A 363 -7.03 0.64 16.55
N ARG A 364 -7.05 -0.63 16.10
CA ARG A 364 -6.63 -1.77 16.92
C ARG A 364 -5.14 -1.69 17.26
N LEU A 365 -4.31 -1.27 16.32
CA LEU A 365 -2.89 -1.02 16.57
C LEU A 365 -2.66 0.15 17.51
N VAL A 366 -3.45 1.21 17.42
CA VAL A 366 -3.39 2.30 18.41
C VAL A 366 -3.80 1.80 19.79
N ALA A 367 -4.85 0.97 19.91
CA ALA A 367 -5.22 0.34 21.19
C ALA A 367 -4.04 -0.46 21.77
N HIS A 368 -3.35 -1.23 20.92
CA HIS A 368 -2.18 -2.02 21.32
C HIS A 368 -0.99 -1.16 21.74
N ILE A 369 -0.65 -0.11 20.95
CA ILE A 369 0.55 0.73 21.13
C ILE A 369 0.35 1.73 22.29
N ALA A 370 -0.79 2.39 22.33
CA ALA A 370 -1.10 3.41 23.34
C ALA A 370 -1.54 2.82 24.69
N GLU A 371 -1.88 1.53 24.71
CA GLU A 371 -2.42 0.82 25.90
C GLU A 371 -3.58 1.60 26.56
N ASP A 372 -4.47 2.15 25.72
CA ASP A 372 -5.63 2.89 26.19
C ASP A 372 -6.72 1.94 26.67
N GLU A 373 -7.09 2.01 27.95
CA GLU A 373 -8.02 1.08 28.58
C GLU A 373 -9.39 1.04 27.91
N LYS A 374 -9.88 2.18 27.40
CA LYS A 374 -11.19 2.27 26.74
C LYS A 374 -11.15 1.67 25.33
N PHE A 375 -10.08 1.90 24.58
CA PHE A 375 -9.86 1.22 23.30
C PHE A 375 -9.71 -0.29 23.49
N LEU A 376 -8.89 -0.71 24.48
CA LEU A 376 -8.72 -2.13 24.81
C LEU A 376 -10.06 -2.77 25.23
N HIS A 377 -10.84 -2.11 26.07
CA HIS A 377 -12.15 -2.59 26.47
C HIS A 377 -13.10 -2.73 25.28
N ALA A 378 -13.23 -1.71 24.44
CA ALA A 378 -14.13 -1.75 23.29
C ALA A 378 -13.84 -2.92 22.34
N TYR A 379 -12.56 -3.24 22.09
CA TYR A 379 -12.20 -4.34 21.21
C TYR A 379 -12.22 -5.72 21.86
N ASN A 380 -11.98 -5.82 23.17
CA ASN A 380 -11.90 -7.08 23.89
C ASN A 380 -13.23 -7.54 24.46
N SER A 381 -14.21 -6.66 24.64
CA SER A 381 -15.52 -6.99 25.21
C SER A 381 -16.28 -7.94 24.31
N TRP A 382 -17.06 -8.83 24.90
CA TRP A 382 -18.05 -9.65 24.21
C TRP A 382 -19.33 -9.76 25.01
N HIS A 383 -20.42 -9.98 24.32
CA HIS A 383 -21.76 -10.12 24.95
C HIS A 383 -22.58 -11.20 24.21
N CYS A 384 -23.34 -11.96 24.98
CA CYS A 384 -24.26 -12.96 24.47
C CYS A 384 -25.70 -12.68 24.92
N LYS A 385 -26.59 -12.33 24.00
CA LYS A 385 -28.01 -12.14 24.28
C LYS A 385 -28.72 -13.43 24.69
N THR A 386 -28.28 -14.57 24.17
CA THR A 386 -28.92 -15.86 24.39
C THR A 386 -28.80 -16.34 25.84
N CYS A 387 -27.65 -16.18 26.46
CA CYS A 387 -27.43 -16.61 27.85
C CYS A 387 -27.19 -15.47 28.85
N GLY A 388 -27.16 -14.21 28.38
CA GLY A 388 -26.93 -13.03 29.20
C GLY A 388 -25.49 -12.83 29.69
N GLU A 389 -24.55 -13.71 29.30
CA GLU A 389 -23.16 -13.59 29.72
C GLU A 389 -22.39 -12.55 28.90
N SER A 390 -21.42 -11.95 29.52
CA SER A 390 -20.47 -11.03 28.91
C SER A 390 -19.08 -11.21 29.50
N GLY A 391 -18.05 -10.75 28.78
CA GLY A 391 -16.68 -10.86 29.26
C GLY A 391 -15.71 -10.09 28.37
N SER A 392 -14.43 -10.40 28.51
CA SER A 392 -13.35 -9.77 27.75
C SER A 392 -12.34 -10.82 27.29
N HIS A 393 -11.91 -10.74 26.03
CA HIS A 393 -10.93 -11.64 25.46
C HIS A 393 -10.13 -10.96 24.34
N ASN A 394 -8.84 -11.20 24.26
CA ASN A 394 -7.94 -10.58 23.27
C ASN A 394 -7.73 -11.40 21.98
N VAL A 395 -8.54 -12.44 21.78
CA VAL A 395 -8.66 -13.19 20.52
C VAL A 395 -10.11 -13.20 20.08
N ILE A 396 -10.37 -13.34 18.77
CA ILE A 396 -11.74 -13.45 18.26
C ILE A 396 -12.39 -14.70 18.81
N LEU A 397 -13.59 -14.52 19.33
CA LEU A 397 -14.49 -15.61 19.69
C LEU A 397 -15.61 -15.66 18.66
N HIS A 398 -15.70 -16.75 17.92
CA HIS A 398 -16.76 -16.94 16.91
C HIS A 398 -18.03 -17.56 17.50
N ASN A 399 -17.99 -17.92 18.77
CA ASN A 399 -19.14 -18.43 19.52
C ASN A 399 -19.03 -18.05 21.01
N CYS A 400 -20.19 -18.03 21.66
CA CYS A 400 -20.26 -17.77 23.10
C CYS A 400 -19.53 -18.88 23.89
N PRO A 401 -18.58 -18.54 24.77
CA PRO A 401 -17.83 -19.53 25.55
C PRO A 401 -18.71 -20.36 26.49
N LYS A 402 -19.89 -19.85 26.85
CA LYS A 402 -20.80 -20.50 27.79
C LYS A 402 -21.86 -21.36 27.11
N CYS A 403 -22.56 -20.84 26.12
CA CYS A 403 -23.69 -21.54 25.50
C CYS A 403 -23.45 -22.02 24.07
N GLY A 404 -22.28 -21.69 23.48
CA GLY A 404 -21.89 -22.16 22.15
C GLY A 404 -22.60 -21.48 20.98
N VAL A 405 -23.49 -20.49 21.21
CA VAL A 405 -24.18 -19.81 20.12
C VAL A 405 -23.17 -19.04 19.27
N PHE A 406 -23.30 -19.16 17.94
CA PHE A 406 -22.38 -18.53 17.00
C PHE A 406 -22.52 -17.00 16.96
N GLU A 407 -21.48 -16.34 16.50
CA GLU A 407 -21.45 -14.87 16.33
C GLU A 407 -22.53 -14.45 15.33
N ASP A 408 -23.45 -13.60 15.81
CA ASP A 408 -24.53 -12.99 15.03
C ASP A 408 -24.96 -11.70 15.75
N GLU A 409 -24.72 -10.56 15.13
CA GLU A 409 -25.04 -9.24 15.68
C GLU A 409 -26.53 -9.07 15.98
N HIS A 410 -27.41 -9.79 15.27
CA HIS A 410 -28.87 -9.65 15.40
C HIS A 410 -29.47 -10.55 16.49
N ASN A 411 -28.98 -11.77 16.64
CA ASN A 411 -29.69 -12.81 17.39
C ASN A 411 -28.96 -13.44 18.57
N GLY A 412 -27.65 -13.23 18.76
CA GLY A 412 -27.01 -14.05 19.74
C GLY A 412 -25.78 -13.49 20.41
N PHE A 413 -24.66 -13.67 19.80
CA PHE A 413 -23.35 -13.39 20.38
C PHE A 413 -22.59 -12.43 19.46
N TRP A 414 -21.92 -11.43 20.04
CA TRP A 414 -21.00 -10.57 19.30
C TRP A 414 -19.74 -10.27 20.12
N HIS A 415 -18.65 -10.00 19.42
CA HIS A 415 -17.36 -9.66 19.99
C HIS A 415 -16.91 -8.27 19.53
N GLY A 416 -16.58 -7.43 20.48
CA GLY A 416 -16.25 -6.02 20.30
C GLY A 416 -17.45 -5.09 20.47
N GLU A 417 -17.19 -3.85 20.85
CA GLU A 417 -18.14 -2.75 20.89
C GLU A 417 -17.87 -1.76 19.75
N ASP A 418 -18.87 -0.97 19.38
CA ASP A 418 -18.67 0.09 18.39
C ASP A 418 -17.88 1.25 18.99
N ILE A 419 -16.57 1.26 18.76
CA ILE A 419 -15.66 2.31 19.23
C ILE A 419 -16.10 3.72 18.79
N HIS A 420 -16.79 3.85 17.65
CA HIS A 420 -17.24 5.14 17.17
C HIS A 420 -18.47 5.63 17.92
N GLN A 421 -19.37 4.71 18.29
CA GLN A 421 -20.48 5.00 19.18
C GLN A 421 -19.98 5.32 20.58
N GLN A 422 -19.10 4.49 21.14
CA GLN A 422 -18.46 4.76 22.44
C GLN A 422 -17.84 6.16 22.48
N THR A 423 -17.19 6.59 21.40
CA THR A 423 -16.61 7.95 21.33
C THR A 423 -17.68 9.04 21.40
N THR A 424 -18.84 8.86 20.79
CA THR A 424 -19.92 9.86 20.90
C THR A 424 -20.53 9.93 22.29
N ASP A 425 -20.53 8.82 23.00
CA ASP A 425 -21.03 8.74 24.37
C ASP A 425 -20.06 9.40 25.36
N LEU A 426 -18.74 9.24 25.12
CA LEU A 426 -17.68 9.86 25.91
C LEU A 426 -17.47 11.35 25.60
N VAL A 427 -17.85 11.81 24.42
CA VAL A 427 -17.62 13.18 23.92
C VAL A 427 -18.96 13.86 23.59
N PRO A 428 -19.66 14.42 24.60
CA PRO A 428 -20.98 15.05 24.43
C PRO A 428 -21.03 16.14 23.35
N ALA A 429 -19.89 16.77 23.06
CA ALA A 429 -19.77 17.76 21.98
C ALA A 429 -20.12 17.19 20.58
N LEU A 430 -20.03 15.86 20.38
CA LEU A 430 -20.40 15.17 19.13
C LEU A 430 -21.91 14.89 19.01
N ARG A 431 -22.69 15.11 20.09
CA ARG A 431 -24.16 14.99 20.11
C ARG A 431 -24.69 13.60 19.71
N GLY A 432 -23.98 12.52 20.04
CA GLY A 432 -24.39 11.17 19.69
C GLY A 432 -24.26 10.78 18.21
N ASP A 433 -23.66 11.62 17.39
CA ASP A 433 -23.46 11.37 15.97
C ASP A 433 -22.29 10.42 15.73
N ARG A 434 -22.58 9.14 15.48
CA ARG A 434 -21.62 8.08 15.24
C ARG A 434 -20.62 8.41 14.10
N GLN A 435 -21.09 9.09 13.03
CA GLN A 435 -20.20 9.46 11.92
C GLN A 435 -19.18 10.52 12.35
N LYS A 436 -19.58 11.45 13.20
CA LYS A 436 -18.65 12.41 13.82
C LYS A 436 -17.72 11.73 14.82
N GLY A 437 -18.20 10.71 15.55
CA GLY A 437 -17.36 9.84 16.37
C GLY A 437 -16.27 9.15 15.55
N LYS A 438 -16.63 8.61 14.38
CA LYS A 438 -15.68 8.03 13.43
C LYS A 438 -14.66 9.06 12.97
N THR A 439 -15.10 10.25 12.56
CA THR A 439 -14.20 11.34 12.15
C THR A 439 -13.26 11.75 13.28
N ALA A 440 -13.77 11.91 14.51
CA ALA A 440 -12.96 12.25 15.67
C ALA A 440 -11.89 11.19 15.96
N ASN A 441 -12.25 9.90 15.99
CA ASN A 441 -11.31 8.81 16.21
C ASN A 441 -10.16 8.82 15.20
N PHE A 442 -10.46 8.80 13.91
CA PHE A 442 -9.41 8.78 12.88
C PHE A 442 -8.55 10.06 12.87
N ALA A 443 -9.14 11.21 13.14
CA ALA A 443 -8.40 12.45 13.12
C ALA A 443 -7.55 12.68 14.39
N LEU A 444 -8.13 12.43 15.56
CA LEU A 444 -7.48 12.77 16.84
C LEU A 444 -6.41 11.76 17.25
N VAL A 445 -6.59 10.50 16.90
CA VAL A 445 -5.54 9.48 17.03
C VAL A 445 -4.26 9.91 16.28
N TYR A 446 -4.41 10.57 15.12
CA TYR A 446 -3.32 11.07 14.30
C TYR A 446 -2.97 12.55 14.55
N PHE A 447 -3.28 13.05 15.74
CA PHE A 447 -2.89 14.38 16.22
C PHE A 447 -3.43 15.55 15.38
N ALA A 448 -4.66 15.42 14.83
CA ALA A 448 -5.31 16.53 14.14
C ALA A 448 -5.61 17.68 15.10
N THR A 449 -5.57 18.91 14.59
CA THR A 449 -5.89 20.12 15.36
C THR A 449 -7.28 20.63 15.07
N ALA A 450 -7.85 21.39 15.99
CA ALA A 450 -9.15 22.05 15.80
C ALA A 450 -9.20 22.91 14.54
N PHE A 451 -8.11 23.57 14.18
CA PHE A 451 -7.99 24.34 12.93
C PHE A 451 -8.14 23.44 11.70
N ARG A 452 -7.39 22.34 11.66
CA ARG A 452 -7.43 21.38 10.55
C ARG A 452 -8.80 20.73 10.43
N LEU A 453 -9.39 20.33 11.56
CA LEU A 453 -10.72 19.72 11.60
C LEU A 453 -11.82 20.69 11.13
N ALA A 454 -11.78 21.95 11.55
CA ALA A 454 -12.74 22.96 11.08
C ALA A 454 -12.58 23.28 9.58
N TYR A 455 -11.37 23.13 9.06
CA TYR A 455 -11.11 23.29 7.63
C TYR A 455 -11.64 22.10 6.79
N GLU A 456 -11.42 20.88 7.26
CA GLU A 456 -11.87 19.66 6.56
C GLU A 456 -13.36 19.35 6.77
N TYR A 457 -13.89 19.66 7.96
CA TYR A 457 -15.25 19.39 8.40
C TYR A 457 -15.91 20.68 8.91
N PRO A 458 -16.34 21.57 8.00
CA PRO A 458 -16.78 22.93 8.32
C PRO A 458 -18.14 23.00 9.02
N GLU A 459 -18.83 21.89 9.24
CA GLU A 459 -20.06 21.80 10.03
C GLU A 459 -19.85 22.12 11.51
N PHE A 460 -18.62 22.04 12.01
CA PHE A 460 -18.23 22.52 13.33
C PHE A 460 -17.20 23.64 13.22
N SER A 461 -17.38 24.70 14.04
CA SER A 461 -16.39 25.76 14.16
C SER A 461 -15.10 25.24 14.81
N LYS A 462 -14.00 26.02 14.70
CA LYS A 462 -12.72 25.72 15.36
C LYS A 462 -12.90 25.56 16.88
N GLU A 463 -13.70 26.40 17.51
CA GLU A 463 -14.00 26.39 18.94
C GLU A 463 -14.75 25.12 19.32
N LYS A 464 -15.70 24.69 18.47
CA LYS A 464 -16.44 23.46 18.69
C LYS A 464 -15.53 22.23 18.54
N TRP A 465 -14.67 22.19 17.54
CA TRP A 465 -13.67 21.13 17.42
C TRP A 465 -12.66 21.12 18.56
N GLN A 466 -12.28 22.30 19.10
CA GLN A 466 -11.43 22.36 20.30
C GLN A 466 -12.14 21.72 21.50
N GLN A 467 -13.43 22.01 21.70
CA GLN A 467 -14.24 21.37 22.75
C GLN A 467 -14.30 19.85 22.59
N VAL A 468 -14.40 19.34 21.34
CA VAL A 468 -14.33 17.89 21.05
C VAL A 468 -12.98 17.34 21.47
N ILE A 469 -11.87 17.99 21.11
CA ILE A 469 -10.51 17.57 21.47
C ILE A 469 -10.32 17.52 22.99
N ASP A 470 -10.76 18.57 23.68
CA ASP A 470 -10.61 18.68 25.14
C ASP A 470 -11.38 17.56 25.86
N GLN A 471 -12.59 17.21 25.37
CA GLN A 471 -13.37 16.09 25.91
C GLN A 471 -12.79 14.73 25.52
N TYR A 472 -12.28 14.58 24.30
CA TYR A 472 -11.67 13.35 23.81
C TYR A 472 -10.44 12.94 24.62
N PHE A 473 -9.65 13.91 25.08
CA PHE A 473 -8.45 13.71 25.90
C PHE A 473 -8.64 14.08 27.38
N ASP A 474 -9.90 14.23 27.82
CA ASP A 474 -10.17 14.53 29.22
C ASP A 474 -9.54 13.49 30.15
N LYS A 475 -8.86 13.96 31.19
CA LYS A 475 -8.07 13.13 32.10
C LYS A 475 -8.89 12.12 32.94
N ASN A 476 -10.20 12.30 33.06
CA ASN A 476 -11.06 11.42 33.83
C ASN A 476 -11.94 10.54 32.95
N THR A 477 -12.42 11.09 31.82
CA THR A 477 -13.44 10.45 31.00
C THR A 477 -12.98 10.16 29.56
N GLY A 478 -11.88 10.74 29.10
CA GLY A 478 -11.38 10.63 27.75
C GLY A 478 -10.45 9.45 27.50
N TYR A 479 -9.78 9.47 26.36
CA TYR A 479 -8.80 8.48 25.91
C TYR A 479 -7.40 8.85 26.42
N ILE A 480 -7.12 8.55 27.67
CA ILE A 480 -5.90 8.96 28.39
C ILE A 480 -4.67 8.25 27.86
N GLY A 481 -4.78 6.98 27.48
CA GLY A 481 -3.68 6.20 26.92
C GLY A 481 -3.18 6.79 25.61
N VAL A 482 -4.09 7.19 24.71
CA VAL A 482 -3.75 7.86 23.44
C VAL A 482 -3.08 9.21 23.71
N HIS A 483 -3.59 10.00 24.68
CA HIS A 483 -2.97 11.27 25.05
C HIS A 483 -1.54 11.09 25.59
N ARG A 484 -1.33 10.12 26.49
CA ARG A 484 -0.02 9.77 27.04
C ARG A 484 0.95 9.36 25.94
N TRP A 485 0.49 8.53 25.00
CA TRP A 485 1.30 8.14 23.83
C TRP A 485 1.70 9.34 22.97
N HIS A 486 0.80 10.29 22.72
CA HIS A 486 1.14 11.53 22.01
C HIS A 486 2.24 12.34 22.74
N LEU A 487 2.16 12.47 24.07
CA LEU A 487 3.18 13.15 24.86
C LEU A 487 4.53 12.41 24.80
N GLN A 488 4.52 11.08 24.82
CA GLN A 488 5.73 10.27 24.62
C GLN A 488 6.35 10.52 23.24
N MET A 489 5.56 10.58 22.20
CA MET A 489 6.06 10.86 20.84
C MET A 489 6.62 12.29 20.71
N GLN A 490 6.09 13.27 21.45
CA GLN A 490 6.69 14.60 21.55
C GLN A 490 8.08 14.57 22.19
N ASP A 491 8.26 13.82 23.27
CA ASP A 491 9.56 13.64 23.92
C ASP A 491 10.55 12.90 22.98
N VAL A 492 10.11 11.83 22.34
CA VAL A 492 10.89 11.08 21.33
C VAL A 492 11.33 11.98 20.19
N LEU A 493 10.47 12.87 19.70
CA LEU A 493 10.82 13.79 18.61
C LEU A 493 12.04 14.66 18.95
N TRP A 494 12.13 15.14 20.18
CA TRP A 494 13.22 16.03 20.62
C TRP A 494 14.48 15.28 21.05
N ARG A 495 14.37 14.03 21.50
CA ARG A 495 15.51 13.24 21.97
C ARG A 495 16.21 12.50 20.84
N THR A 496 15.46 11.78 20.03
CA THR A 496 16.00 10.86 19.01
C THR A 496 15.47 11.14 17.62
N ALA A 497 14.28 11.73 17.51
CA ALA A 497 13.52 11.88 16.26
C ALA A 497 13.33 10.54 15.51
N GLU A 498 13.31 9.42 16.24
CA GLU A 498 13.18 8.05 15.70
C GLU A 498 12.09 7.29 16.43
N CYS A 499 11.24 6.56 15.70
CA CYS A 499 10.27 5.61 16.26
C CYS A 499 10.33 4.27 15.50
N GLN A 500 9.67 3.25 16.08
CA GLN A 500 9.60 1.91 15.49
C GLN A 500 8.15 1.44 15.41
N ASP A 501 7.88 0.57 14.43
CA ASP A 501 6.66 -0.23 14.38
C ASP A 501 6.80 -1.52 15.22
N ILE A 502 5.73 -2.35 15.27
CA ILE A 502 5.74 -3.60 16.05
C ILE A 502 6.70 -4.67 15.50
N PHE A 503 7.22 -4.50 14.31
CA PHE A 503 8.19 -5.40 13.66
C PHE A 503 9.62 -4.89 13.75
N GLY A 504 9.84 -3.72 14.38
CA GLY A 504 11.13 -3.07 14.52
C GLY A 504 11.56 -2.21 13.33
N ARG A 505 10.70 -2.02 12.30
CA ARG A 505 10.98 -1.06 11.22
C ARG A 505 11.09 0.33 11.82
N ARG A 506 12.10 1.08 11.40
CA ARG A 506 12.38 2.40 11.94
C ARG A 506 11.91 3.52 11.02
N ARG A 507 11.48 4.63 11.63
CA ARG A 507 11.30 5.92 10.98
C ARG A 507 12.21 6.94 11.63
N ARG A 508 13.10 7.54 10.87
CA ARG A 508 14.06 8.54 11.30
C ARG A 508 13.72 9.88 10.67
N ILE A 509 13.43 10.88 11.50
CA ILE A 509 13.11 12.24 11.01
C ILE A 509 14.38 13.07 11.02
N PRO A 510 14.83 13.61 9.88
CA PRO A 510 16.02 14.47 9.84
C PRO A 510 15.86 15.70 10.75
N MET A 511 16.88 16.02 11.56
CA MET A 511 16.83 17.10 12.57
C MET A 511 16.52 18.49 11.98
N HIS A 512 16.88 18.75 10.73
CA HIS A 512 16.47 19.99 10.07
C HIS A 512 14.94 20.07 9.88
N SER A 513 14.29 18.93 9.59
CA SER A 513 12.82 18.85 9.50
C SER A 513 12.16 19.03 10.86
N VAL A 514 12.74 18.50 11.94
CA VAL A 514 12.25 18.71 13.31
C VAL A 514 12.25 20.20 13.64
N LYS A 515 13.35 20.91 13.37
CA LYS A 515 13.49 22.34 13.69
C LYS A 515 12.59 23.24 12.83
N ASN A 516 12.47 22.96 11.54
CA ASN A 516 11.75 23.82 10.60
C ASN A 516 10.25 23.49 10.50
N HIS A 517 9.87 22.24 10.80
CA HIS A 517 8.52 21.71 10.60
C HIS A 517 8.10 20.78 11.74
N THR A 518 8.32 21.19 13.00
CA THR A 518 8.11 20.38 14.22
C THR A 518 6.79 19.62 14.23
N LYS A 519 5.68 20.29 13.91
CA LYS A 519 4.35 19.67 13.91
C LYS A 519 4.22 18.57 12.84
N HIS A 520 4.75 18.82 11.65
CA HIS A 520 4.75 17.84 10.57
C HIS A 520 5.62 16.63 10.93
N ALA A 521 6.79 16.88 11.52
CA ALA A 521 7.68 15.84 12.01
C ALA A 521 7.01 14.97 13.09
N LEU A 522 6.32 15.58 14.07
CA LEU A 522 5.57 14.87 15.09
C LEU A 522 4.46 14.01 14.49
N ASN A 523 3.69 14.55 13.53
CA ASN A 523 2.66 13.79 12.85
C ASN A 523 3.24 12.58 12.10
N GLN A 524 4.42 12.70 11.50
CA GLN A 524 5.08 11.56 10.84
C GLN A 524 5.43 10.46 11.84
N LEU A 525 5.94 10.78 13.04
CA LEU A 525 6.24 9.79 14.09
C LEU A 525 4.96 9.11 14.61
N ILE A 526 3.92 9.88 14.93
CA ILE A 526 2.66 9.36 15.44
C ILE A 526 1.98 8.43 14.42
N ASN A 527 1.97 8.82 13.14
CA ASN A 527 1.31 8.04 12.09
C ASN A 527 2.10 6.79 11.70
N PHE A 528 3.43 6.81 11.84
CA PHE A 528 4.29 5.75 11.34
C PHE A 528 4.00 4.40 12.01
N ALA A 529 4.02 4.34 13.34
CA ALA A 529 3.93 3.06 14.05
C ALA A 529 2.63 2.27 13.72
N PRO A 530 1.41 2.85 13.76
CA PRO A 530 0.20 2.13 13.37
C PRO A 530 0.16 1.77 11.89
N GLN A 531 0.54 2.70 11.00
CA GLN A 531 0.44 2.49 9.55
C GLN A 531 1.46 1.48 9.02
N SER A 532 2.71 1.55 9.48
CA SER A 532 3.76 0.60 9.12
C SER A 532 3.44 -0.79 9.68
N SER A 533 2.95 -0.87 10.93
CA SER A 533 2.53 -2.13 11.53
C SER A 533 1.38 -2.79 10.76
N ALA A 534 0.35 -2.04 10.39
CA ALA A 534 -0.77 -2.57 9.59
C ALA A 534 -0.28 -3.14 8.26
N CYS A 535 0.59 -2.42 7.57
CA CYS A 535 1.20 -2.91 6.33
C CYS A 535 2.05 -4.16 6.57
N GLY A 536 2.89 -4.18 7.61
CA GLY A 536 3.69 -5.35 7.98
C GLY A 536 2.85 -6.58 8.29
N MET A 537 1.70 -6.40 8.97
CA MET A 537 0.72 -7.48 9.22
C MET A 537 0.14 -8.02 7.90
N MET A 538 -0.24 -7.16 6.96
CA MET A 538 -0.73 -7.58 5.65
C MET A 538 0.33 -8.34 4.87
N LEU A 539 1.57 -7.84 4.80
CA LEU A 539 2.67 -8.51 4.12
C LEU A 539 2.98 -9.89 4.72
N LEU A 540 2.95 -10.01 6.04
CA LEU A 540 3.13 -11.28 6.74
C LEU A 540 1.99 -12.25 6.44
N SER A 541 0.74 -11.78 6.43
CA SER A 541 -0.44 -12.58 6.09
C SER A 541 -0.35 -13.10 4.67
N MET A 542 -0.05 -12.24 3.70
CA MET A 542 0.11 -12.63 2.29
C MET A 542 1.24 -13.63 2.08
N SER A 543 2.35 -13.48 2.80
CA SER A 543 3.48 -14.41 2.73
C SER A 543 3.11 -15.81 3.25
N ARG A 544 2.33 -15.87 4.34
CA ARG A 544 1.83 -17.14 4.90
C ARG A 544 0.76 -17.77 4.01
N LEU A 545 -0.15 -16.96 3.45
CA LEU A 545 -1.12 -17.39 2.46
C LEU A 545 -0.43 -18.02 1.25
N ARG A 546 0.57 -17.33 0.71
CA ARG A 546 1.37 -17.87 -0.40
C ARG A 546 1.94 -19.23 -0.07
N GLN A 547 2.56 -19.40 1.10
CA GLN A 547 3.17 -20.66 1.49
C GLN A 547 2.12 -21.77 1.63
N GLU A 548 1.01 -21.54 2.35
CA GLU A 548 -0.04 -22.58 2.53
C GLU A 548 -0.68 -22.97 1.20
N PHE A 549 -0.89 -22.01 0.28
CA PHE A 549 -1.41 -22.32 -1.06
C PHE A 549 -0.38 -23.01 -1.96
N ILE A 550 0.92 -22.76 -1.80
CA ILE A 550 1.99 -23.55 -2.46
C ILE A 550 1.97 -24.98 -1.96
N ASP A 551 1.91 -25.21 -0.64
CA ASP A 551 1.89 -26.53 -0.02
C ASP A 551 0.69 -27.37 -0.48
N LYS A 552 -0.43 -26.71 -0.84
CA LYS A 552 -1.62 -27.32 -1.44
C LYS A 552 -1.55 -27.49 -2.96
N GLY A 553 -0.55 -26.94 -3.62
CA GLY A 553 -0.44 -26.90 -5.08
C GLY A 553 -1.41 -25.94 -5.76
N TRP A 554 -1.99 -24.97 -5.05
CA TRP A 554 -3.01 -24.05 -5.55
C TRP A 554 -2.46 -22.70 -6.01
N TRP A 555 -1.28 -22.30 -5.52
CA TRP A 555 -0.71 -20.98 -5.83
C TRP A 555 -0.34 -20.86 -7.31
N MET A 556 -0.81 -19.81 -7.96
CA MET A 556 -0.66 -19.52 -9.40
C MET A 556 -1.23 -20.61 -10.34
N THR A 557 -2.09 -21.49 -9.80
CA THR A 557 -2.84 -22.51 -10.57
C THR A 557 -4.35 -22.36 -10.35
N GLN A 558 -4.80 -22.34 -9.10
CA GLN A 558 -6.20 -22.19 -8.68
C GLN A 558 -6.42 -20.92 -7.83
N VAL A 559 -5.36 -20.38 -7.21
CA VAL A 559 -5.36 -19.11 -6.45
C VAL A 559 -4.35 -18.17 -7.06
N PHE A 560 -4.82 -16.99 -7.44
CA PHE A 560 -4.02 -15.93 -8.05
C PHE A 560 -4.10 -14.67 -7.17
N PRO A 561 -2.98 -14.16 -6.62
CA PRO A 561 -2.97 -12.88 -5.94
C PRO A 561 -3.08 -11.78 -7.01
N THR A 562 -4.09 -10.92 -6.90
CA THR A 562 -4.36 -9.92 -7.95
C THR A 562 -4.10 -8.49 -7.50
N ASN A 563 -4.45 -8.14 -6.27
CA ASN A 563 -4.30 -6.77 -5.80
C ASN A 563 -4.10 -6.71 -4.27
N MET A 564 -3.42 -5.66 -3.82
CA MET A 564 -3.31 -5.28 -2.42
C MET A 564 -3.52 -3.77 -2.29
N VAL A 565 -4.46 -3.36 -1.44
CA VAL A 565 -4.78 -1.94 -1.20
C VAL A 565 -4.73 -1.67 0.31
N HIS A 566 -3.59 -1.19 0.79
CA HIS A 566 -3.34 -0.91 2.22
C HIS A 566 -3.49 -2.13 3.11
N ASP A 567 -4.66 -2.33 3.69
CA ASP A 567 -5.09 -3.40 4.60
C ASP A 567 -6.07 -4.39 3.95
N GLU A 568 -6.31 -4.27 2.64
CA GLU A 568 -7.15 -5.15 1.82
C GLU A 568 -6.29 -5.98 0.85
N VAL A 569 -6.55 -7.28 0.75
CA VAL A 569 -6.01 -8.17 -0.28
C VAL A 569 -7.13 -8.74 -1.15
N VAL A 570 -6.87 -8.85 -2.45
CA VAL A 570 -7.79 -9.46 -3.42
C VAL A 570 -7.13 -10.67 -4.06
N LEU A 571 -7.76 -11.84 -3.91
CA LEU A 571 -7.34 -13.09 -4.52
C LEU A 571 -8.39 -13.52 -5.55
N GLU A 572 -7.97 -13.97 -6.72
CA GLU A 572 -8.83 -14.59 -7.72
C GLU A 572 -8.72 -16.12 -7.57
N VAL A 573 -9.83 -16.81 -7.32
CA VAL A 573 -9.85 -18.20 -6.84
C VAL A 573 -10.83 -19.05 -7.66
N ASP A 574 -10.45 -20.29 -7.95
CA ASP A 574 -11.31 -21.25 -8.64
C ASP A 574 -12.54 -21.57 -7.78
N PRO A 575 -13.74 -21.73 -8.37
CA PRO A 575 -15.00 -21.87 -7.63
C PRO A 575 -15.03 -23.04 -6.66
N ASP A 576 -14.37 -24.16 -7.00
CA ASP A 576 -14.43 -25.40 -6.24
C ASP A 576 -13.71 -25.33 -4.89
N ILE A 577 -12.78 -24.39 -4.73
CA ILE A 577 -11.97 -24.25 -3.50
C ILE A 577 -12.25 -22.97 -2.72
N VAL A 578 -13.22 -22.14 -3.15
CA VAL A 578 -13.48 -20.81 -2.55
C VAL A 578 -13.72 -20.90 -1.04
N GLY A 579 -14.53 -21.86 -0.57
CA GLY A 579 -14.83 -21.99 0.86
C GLY A 579 -13.58 -22.22 1.69
N GLU A 580 -12.74 -23.19 1.31
CA GLU A 580 -11.49 -23.48 2.02
C GLU A 580 -10.48 -22.34 1.88
N ALA A 581 -10.42 -21.68 0.73
CA ALA A 581 -9.55 -20.52 0.53
C ALA A 581 -9.95 -19.31 1.41
N VAL A 582 -11.26 -19.11 1.66
CA VAL A 582 -11.76 -18.11 2.62
C VAL A 582 -11.30 -18.46 4.04
N ASP A 583 -11.43 -19.70 4.46
CA ASP A 583 -11.03 -20.13 5.81
C ASP A 583 -9.51 -19.98 6.03
N ILE A 584 -8.71 -20.34 5.04
CA ILE A 584 -7.25 -20.15 5.06
C ILE A 584 -6.91 -18.66 5.11
N THR A 585 -7.60 -17.83 4.32
CA THR A 585 -7.38 -16.38 4.30
C THR A 585 -7.69 -15.76 5.67
N ARG A 586 -8.84 -16.08 6.25
CA ARG A 586 -9.23 -15.64 7.60
C ARG A 586 -8.21 -16.06 8.65
N LYS A 587 -7.83 -17.35 8.65
CA LYS A 587 -6.84 -17.90 9.58
C LYS A 587 -5.54 -17.11 9.56
N HIS A 588 -4.98 -16.82 8.38
CA HIS A 588 -3.69 -16.13 8.27
C HIS A 588 -3.78 -14.63 8.54
N MET A 589 -4.90 -13.99 8.26
CA MET A 589 -5.09 -12.58 8.61
C MET A 589 -5.32 -12.40 10.11
N GLU A 590 -6.27 -13.10 10.70
CA GLU A 590 -6.63 -12.92 12.12
C GLU A 590 -5.54 -13.40 13.09
N ASN A 591 -4.68 -14.34 12.68
CA ASN A 591 -3.61 -14.89 13.50
C ASN A 591 -2.19 -14.49 13.02
N CYS A 592 -2.07 -13.42 12.23
CA CYS A 592 -0.76 -12.99 11.74
C CYS A 592 0.16 -12.53 12.86
N VAL A 593 -0.37 -11.77 13.82
CA VAL A 593 0.33 -11.25 15.01
C VAL A 593 -0.63 -11.25 16.20
N GLN A 594 -0.11 -11.57 17.38
CA GLN A 594 -0.87 -11.43 18.61
C GLN A 594 -0.75 -10.00 19.15
N LEU A 595 -1.85 -9.26 19.13
CA LEU A 595 -1.98 -7.94 19.75
C LEU A 595 -2.63 -8.04 21.14
N ARG A 596 -2.74 -6.92 21.85
CA ARG A 596 -3.54 -6.79 23.09
C ARG A 596 -5.05 -6.78 22.81
N VAL A 597 -5.44 -6.71 21.54
CA VAL A 597 -6.81 -6.75 21.04
C VAL A 597 -6.92 -7.78 19.92
N PRO A 598 -8.10 -8.36 19.68
CA PRO A 598 -8.29 -9.29 18.58
C PRO A 598 -7.99 -8.62 17.24
N VAL A 599 -7.46 -9.38 16.30
CA VAL A 599 -7.37 -8.99 14.88
C VAL A 599 -8.53 -9.63 14.15
N ARG A 600 -9.31 -8.85 13.41
CA ARG A 600 -10.46 -9.32 12.65
C ARG A 600 -10.27 -9.03 11.16
N ALA A 601 -10.69 -9.98 10.32
CA ALA A 601 -10.73 -9.85 8.88
C ALA A 601 -12.18 -9.93 8.38
N ASP A 602 -12.61 -8.92 7.64
CA ASP A 602 -13.87 -8.91 6.92
C ASP A 602 -13.60 -9.48 5.52
N ILE A 603 -14.35 -10.52 5.11
CA ILE A 603 -14.08 -11.25 3.86
C ILE A 603 -15.36 -11.37 3.05
N ASP A 604 -15.33 -10.82 1.85
CA ASP A 604 -16.38 -10.91 0.84
C ASP A 604 -15.96 -11.80 -0.31
N VAL A 605 -16.93 -12.50 -0.91
CA VAL A 605 -16.74 -13.30 -2.12
C VAL A 605 -17.64 -12.79 -3.23
N SER A 606 -17.04 -12.35 -4.32
CA SER A 606 -17.77 -11.74 -5.44
C SER A 606 -17.13 -12.12 -6.78
N THR A 607 -17.79 -11.77 -7.88
CA THR A 607 -17.18 -11.80 -9.23
C THR A 607 -16.55 -10.46 -9.61
N ARG A 608 -16.74 -9.43 -8.79
CA ARG A 608 -16.27 -8.06 -9.01
C ARG A 608 -15.68 -7.49 -7.72
N TRP A 609 -14.72 -6.57 -7.84
CA TRP A 609 -14.18 -5.87 -6.69
C TRP A 609 -15.16 -4.78 -6.21
N VAL A 610 -16.19 -5.21 -5.55
CA VAL A 610 -17.21 -4.35 -4.91
C VAL A 610 -17.48 -4.91 -3.53
N GLU A 611 -17.80 -4.03 -2.59
CA GLU A 611 -18.43 -4.45 -1.33
C GLU A 611 -19.92 -4.71 -1.63
N GLU A 612 -20.44 -5.81 -1.17
CA GLU A 612 -21.91 -5.97 -1.10
C GLU A 612 -22.46 -4.97 -0.09
N GLU A 613 -23.50 -4.20 -0.49
CA GLU A 613 -24.17 -3.21 0.37
C GLU A 613 -25.00 -3.89 1.46
#